data_b764082d97293d50098f14360b15d841
#
_entry.id   b764082d97293d50098f14360b15d841
#
_cell.length_a   1.000
_cell.length_b   1.000
_cell.length_c   1.000
_cell.angle_alpha   90.00
_cell.angle_beta   90.00
_cell.angle_gamma   90.00
#
_symmetry.space_group_name_H-M   'P 1'
#
loop_
_entity.id
_entity.type
_entity.pdbx_description
1 polymer ?
#
loop_
_entity_poly.entity_id
_entity_poly.type
_entity_poly.pdbx_seq_one_letter_code
_entity_poly.pdbx_strand_id
1 'polypeptide(L)'
;THKGWRCSAAQAYLKPARNRPNLRIETGTHVTGLLFEGRRVIGIHYVQDGVSRSARCRGEVLLAAGAIQTPQLLQLSGIGPADLLARFGIPVVHELHGVGENLQDHLQVRLYYECTKAITTNDQLNSLFGQAKIGLQWLLYRSGPLAVGINQGGCFMHALKDERGRPVAATPDIQFHVSTLSA
;
A
#
# COMPACT_ATOMS: atom_id res chain seq x y z
N THR A 1 5.61 -12.81 5.40
CA THR A 1 7.00 -13.31 5.24
C THR A 1 7.00 -14.64 4.49
N HIS A 2 8.11 -14.98 3.86
CA HIS A 2 8.33 -16.28 3.22
C HIS A 2 9.71 -16.78 3.61
N LYS A 3 9.80 -17.95 4.25
CA LYS A 3 11.05 -18.56 4.75
C LYS A 3 11.91 -17.58 5.55
N GLY A 4 11.30 -16.81 6.44
CA GLY A 4 11.97 -15.80 7.27
C GLY A 4 12.44 -14.53 6.57
N TRP A 5 12.05 -14.32 5.31
CA TRP A 5 12.33 -13.11 4.56
C TRP A 5 11.07 -12.26 4.35
N ARG A 6 11.24 -10.96 4.19
CA ARG A 6 10.16 -10.08 3.77
C ARG A 6 9.70 -10.48 2.35
N CYS A 7 8.43 -10.86 2.23
CA CYS A 7 7.81 -11.23 0.97
C CYS A 7 6.98 -10.06 0.44
N SER A 8 7.62 -9.10 -0.23
CA SER A 8 6.93 -8.02 -0.93
C SER A 8 6.35 -8.52 -2.26
N ALA A 9 5.45 -7.73 -2.87
CA ALA A 9 4.93 -8.02 -4.20
C ALA A 9 6.06 -8.22 -5.24
N ALA A 10 7.12 -7.43 -5.14
CA ALA A 10 8.29 -7.59 -6.03
C ALA A 10 8.96 -8.96 -5.86
N GLN A 11 9.09 -9.47 -4.63
CA GLN A 11 9.67 -10.79 -4.38
C GLN A 11 8.72 -11.93 -4.75
N ALA A 12 7.42 -11.77 -4.47
CA ALA A 12 6.44 -12.83 -4.69
C ALA A 12 6.05 -12.99 -6.17
N TYR A 13 5.95 -11.88 -6.90
CA TYR A 13 5.38 -11.87 -8.25
C TYR A 13 6.36 -11.43 -9.33
N LEU A 14 7.07 -10.30 -9.13
CA LEU A 14 7.96 -9.79 -10.18
C LEU A 14 9.21 -10.64 -10.34
N LYS A 15 9.85 -11.04 -9.24
CA LYS A 15 11.09 -11.82 -9.30
C LYS A 15 10.93 -13.15 -10.06
N PRO A 16 9.89 -13.96 -9.82
CA PRO A 16 9.67 -15.18 -10.61
C PRO A 16 9.31 -14.92 -12.07
N ALA A 17 8.65 -13.79 -12.36
CA ALA A 17 8.20 -13.45 -13.70
C ALA A 17 9.25 -12.67 -14.53
N ARG A 18 10.31 -12.17 -13.91
CA ARG A 18 11.24 -11.20 -14.50
C ARG A 18 11.84 -11.63 -15.85
N ASN A 19 12.07 -12.92 -16.02
CA ASN A 19 12.71 -13.47 -17.23
C ASN A 19 11.67 -13.89 -18.29
N ARG A 20 10.39 -13.60 -18.13
CA ARG A 20 9.38 -13.89 -19.14
C ARG A 20 9.56 -12.98 -20.35
N PRO A 21 9.60 -13.52 -21.58
CA PRO A 21 9.85 -12.71 -22.78
C PRO A 21 8.73 -11.69 -23.08
N ASN A 22 7.55 -11.90 -22.51
CA ASN A 22 6.39 -11.01 -22.64
C ASN A 22 6.23 -10.02 -21.48
N LEU A 23 7.19 -9.93 -20.57
CA LEU A 23 7.21 -8.96 -19.47
C LEU A 23 8.35 -7.97 -19.65
N ARG A 24 7.98 -6.69 -19.72
CA ARG A 24 8.94 -5.59 -19.68
C ARG A 24 8.68 -4.74 -18.43
N ILE A 25 9.72 -4.45 -17.66
CA ILE A 25 9.67 -3.64 -16.44
C ILE A 25 10.50 -2.40 -16.67
N GLU A 26 9.86 -1.24 -16.68
CA GLU A 26 10.51 0.06 -16.78
C GLU A 26 10.52 0.74 -15.41
N THR A 27 11.71 1.02 -14.92
CA THR A 27 11.94 1.73 -13.65
C THR A 27 12.45 3.15 -13.91
N GLY A 28 12.45 4.02 -12.89
CA GLY A 28 12.83 5.42 -13.06
C GLY A 28 11.88 6.19 -13.98
N THR A 29 10.63 5.76 -14.05
CA THR A 29 9.62 6.25 -14.98
C THR A 29 8.49 6.92 -14.21
N HIS A 30 8.12 8.13 -14.61
CA HIS A 30 6.98 8.87 -14.06
C HIS A 30 5.87 9.00 -15.11
N VAL A 31 4.72 8.36 -14.88
CA VAL A 31 3.57 8.45 -15.76
C VAL A 31 2.88 9.79 -15.53
N THR A 32 2.68 10.54 -16.62
CA THR A 32 2.14 11.91 -16.59
C THR A 32 0.71 12.02 -17.10
N GLY A 33 0.22 11.01 -17.81
CA GLY A 33 -1.14 11.02 -18.35
C GLY A 33 -1.47 9.76 -19.13
N LEU A 34 -2.75 9.63 -19.45
CA LEU A 34 -3.28 8.60 -20.33
C LEU A 34 -3.31 9.12 -21.78
N LEU A 35 -3.09 8.23 -22.73
CA LEU A 35 -3.21 8.50 -24.15
C LEU A 35 -4.56 7.99 -24.65
N PHE A 36 -5.33 8.86 -25.32
CA PHE A 36 -6.69 8.55 -25.79
C PHE A 36 -6.79 8.56 -27.31
N GLU A 37 -7.71 7.77 -27.81
CA GLU A 37 -8.29 7.87 -29.14
C GLU A 37 -9.80 7.93 -28.96
N GLY A 38 -10.37 9.14 -29.12
CA GLY A 38 -11.70 9.44 -28.64
C GLY A 38 -11.82 9.23 -27.13
N ARG A 39 -12.68 8.29 -26.71
CA ARG A 39 -12.86 7.91 -25.28
C ARG A 39 -12.15 6.61 -24.91
N ARG A 40 -11.41 6.01 -25.84
CA ARG A 40 -10.66 4.77 -25.60
C ARG A 40 -9.24 5.09 -25.15
N VAL A 41 -8.81 4.52 -24.04
CA VAL A 41 -7.40 4.56 -23.60
C VAL A 41 -6.58 3.64 -24.49
N ILE A 42 -5.55 4.18 -25.13
CA ILE A 42 -4.65 3.45 -26.04
C ILE A 42 -3.20 3.44 -25.58
N GLY A 43 -2.89 3.99 -24.41
CA GLY A 43 -1.55 4.03 -23.87
C GLY A 43 -1.38 5.06 -22.75
N ILE A 44 -0.12 5.40 -22.50
CA ILE A 44 0.29 6.35 -21.48
C ILE A 44 1.34 7.32 -22.00
N HIS A 45 1.38 8.52 -21.41
CA HIS A 45 2.50 9.45 -21.47
C HIS A 45 3.34 9.29 -20.21
N TYR A 46 4.65 9.36 -20.33
CA TYR A 46 5.55 9.25 -19.18
C TYR A 46 6.87 10.00 -19.42
N VAL A 47 7.55 10.33 -18.34
CA VAL A 47 8.90 10.90 -18.36
C VAL A 47 9.88 9.86 -17.83
N GLN A 48 10.98 9.63 -18.53
CA GLN A 48 12.07 8.81 -18.11
C GLN A 48 13.39 9.54 -18.41
N ASP A 49 14.26 9.67 -17.42
CA ASP A 49 15.53 10.40 -17.53
C ASP A 49 15.36 11.84 -18.07
N GLY A 50 14.29 12.53 -17.64
CA GLY A 50 13.96 13.88 -18.10
C GLY A 50 13.37 13.97 -19.52
N VAL A 51 13.21 12.85 -20.23
CA VAL A 51 12.68 12.80 -21.60
C VAL A 51 11.22 12.34 -21.59
N SER A 52 10.35 13.14 -22.22
CA SER A 52 8.96 12.76 -22.44
C SER A 52 8.83 11.67 -23.49
N ARG A 53 8.07 10.65 -23.18
CA ARG A 53 7.85 9.46 -24.01
C ARG A 53 6.38 9.05 -23.97
N SER A 54 6.00 8.14 -24.87
CA SER A 54 4.70 7.46 -24.81
C SER A 54 4.85 5.97 -25.05
N ALA A 55 3.94 5.20 -24.44
CA ALA A 55 3.80 3.78 -24.71
C ALA A 55 2.35 3.47 -25.08
N ARG A 56 2.16 2.76 -26.18
CA ARG A 56 0.83 2.36 -26.65
C ARG A 56 0.54 0.92 -26.24
N CYS A 57 -0.72 0.60 -25.95
CA CYS A 57 -1.18 -0.75 -25.69
C CYS A 57 -2.22 -1.17 -26.75
N ARG A 58 -2.29 -2.48 -27.00
CA ARG A 58 -3.31 -3.09 -27.85
C ARG A 58 -4.55 -3.54 -27.07
N GLY A 59 -4.37 -3.79 -25.79
CA GLY A 59 -5.39 -4.22 -24.85
C GLY A 59 -5.87 -3.05 -23.98
N GLU A 60 -5.50 -3.09 -22.71
CA GLU A 60 -5.93 -2.13 -21.68
C GLU A 60 -4.75 -1.56 -20.88
N VAL A 61 -4.98 -0.46 -20.19
CA VAL A 61 -4.05 0.14 -19.22
C VAL A 61 -4.59 -0.12 -17.83
N LEU A 62 -3.79 -0.78 -16.98
CA LEU A 62 -4.12 -1.03 -15.58
C LEU A 62 -3.48 0.04 -14.70
N LEU A 63 -4.28 0.84 -14.02
CA LEU A 63 -3.83 1.87 -13.09
C LEU A 63 -3.74 1.28 -11.68
N ALA A 64 -2.54 1.18 -11.15
CA ALA A 64 -2.26 0.65 -9.82
C ALA A 64 -1.31 1.58 -9.03
N ALA A 65 -1.48 2.90 -9.18
CA ALA A 65 -0.61 3.92 -8.58
C ALA A 65 -0.99 4.27 -7.13
N GLY A 66 -1.96 3.57 -6.55
CA GLY A 66 -2.43 3.78 -5.19
C GLY A 66 -3.61 4.74 -5.08
N ALA A 67 -4.12 4.91 -3.85
CA ALA A 67 -5.37 5.61 -3.58
C ALA A 67 -5.31 7.12 -3.88
N ILE A 68 -4.12 7.71 -3.88
CA ILE A 68 -3.92 9.14 -4.15
C ILE A 68 -3.51 9.37 -5.61
N GLN A 69 -2.50 8.64 -6.09
CA GLN A 69 -1.95 8.93 -7.42
C GLN A 69 -2.80 8.40 -8.57
N THR A 70 -3.59 7.34 -8.35
CA THR A 70 -4.51 6.83 -9.39
C THR A 70 -5.59 7.86 -9.75
N PRO A 71 -6.36 8.43 -8.79
CA PRO A 71 -7.31 9.48 -9.12
C PRO A 71 -6.64 10.77 -9.63
N GLN A 72 -5.48 11.14 -9.11
CA GLN A 72 -4.72 12.25 -9.65
C GLN A 72 -4.38 12.06 -11.14
N LEU A 73 -3.89 10.89 -11.52
CA LEU A 73 -3.55 10.57 -12.90
C LEU A 73 -4.78 10.58 -13.80
N LEU A 74 -5.92 10.10 -13.31
CA LEU A 74 -7.20 10.19 -14.02
C LEU A 74 -7.60 11.65 -14.26
N GLN A 75 -7.56 12.49 -13.23
CA GLN A 75 -7.89 13.92 -13.34
C GLN A 75 -6.93 14.66 -14.29
N LEU A 76 -5.62 14.45 -14.18
CA LEU A 76 -4.64 15.01 -15.11
C LEU A 76 -4.86 14.56 -16.56
N SER A 77 -5.55 13.44 -16.74
CA SER A 77 -5.90 12.88 -18.06
C SER A 77 -7.30 13.28 -18.55
N GLY A 78 -7.98 14.19 -17.84
CA GLY A 78 -9.31 14.68 -18.24
C GLY A 78 -10.47 13.79 -17.78
N ILE A 79 -10.26 12.90 -16.81
CA ILE A 79 -11.31 12.05 -16.23
C ILE A 79 -11.54 12.48 -14.77
N GLY A 80 -12.68 13.07 -14.47
CA GLY A 80 -13.00 13.56 -13.13
C GLY A 80 -14.17 14.55 -13.13
N PRO A 81 -14.40 15.27 -12.01
CA PRO A 81 -15.41 16.33 -11.93
C PRO A 81 -15.10 17.46 -12.92
N ALA A 82 -16.04 17.77 -13.81
CA ALA A 82 -15.80 18.71 -14.90
C ALA A 82 -15.45 20.13 -14.42
N ASP A 83 -16.08 20.60 -13.36
CA ASP A 83 -15.81 21.90 -12.74
C ASP A 83 -14.42 21.98 -12.11
N LEU A 84 -13.93 20.90 -11.52
CA LEU A 84 -12.57 20.80 -11.01
C LEU A 84 -11.56 20.86 -12.15
N LEU A 85 -11.77 20.06 -13.20
CA LEU A 85 -10.88 20.01 -14.36
C LEU A 85 -10.79 21.36 -15.06
N ALA A 86 -11.94 22.03 -15.21
CA ALA A 86 -12.02 23.37 -15.83
C ALA A 86 -11.19 24.41 -15.06
N ARG A 87 -11.17 24.37 -13.71
CA ARG A 87 -10.36 25.29 -12.89
C ARG A 87 -8.87 25.17 -13.16
N PHE A 88 -8.42 24.00 -13.59
CA PHE A 88 -7.00 23.74 -13.92
C PHE A 88 -6.75 23.80 -15.45
N GLY A 89 -7.73 24.18 -16.25
CA GLY A 89 -7.60 24.24 -17.71
C GLY A 89 -7.42 22.85 -18.37
N ILE A 90 -7.85 21.78 -17.69
CA ILE A 90 -7.74 20.42 -18.19
C ILE A 90 -8.99 20.09 -19.03
N PRO A 91 -8.85 19.74 -20.33
CA PRO A 91 -9.97 19.35 -21.17
C PRO A 91 -10.67 18.10 -20.61
N VAL A 92 -12.01 18.14 -20.54
CA VAL A 92 -12.80 17.00 -20.05
C VAL A 92 -12.91 15.95 -21.15
N VAL A 93 -12.33 14.77 -20.90
CA VAL A 93 -12.50 13.57 -21.72
C VAL A 93 -13.73 12.79 -21.27
N HIS A 94 -13.91 12.67 -19.97
CA HIS A 94 -15.04 11.99 -19.36
C HIS A 94 -15.34 12.56 -17.98
N GLU A 95 -16.54 13.07 -17.81
CA GLU A 95 -16.99 13.53 -16.49
C GLU A 95 -17.29 12.34 -15.58
N LEU A 96 -16.64 12.31 -14.42
CA LEU A 96 -16.81 11.27 -13.41
C LEU A 96 -16.61 11.86 -12.01
N HIS A 97 -17.71 12.19 -11.35
CA HIS A 97 -17.71 12.93 -10.08
C HIS A 97 -17.01 12.20 -8.93
N GLY A 98 -17.00 10.86 -8.94
CA GLY A 98 -16.38 10.08 -7.85
C GLY A 98 -14.85 10.02 -7.88
N VAL A 99 -14.20 10.54 -8.93
CA VAL A 99 -12.73 10.49 -9.03
C VAL A 99 -12.11 11.51 -8.09
N GLY A 100 -11.34 11.02 -7.11
CA GLY A 100 -10.71 11.84 -6.08
C GLY A 100 -11.57 12.08 -4.85
N GLU A 101 -12.78 11.53 -4.81
CA GLU A 101 -13.71 11.63 -3.69
C GLU A 101 -13.66 10.38 -2.79
N ASN A 102 -14.23 10.53 -1.58
CA ASN A 102 -14.43 9.44 -0.61
C ASN A 102 -13.14 8.71 -0.20
N LEU A 103 -12.00 9.39 -0.16
CA LEU A 103 -10.77 8.81 0.38
C LEU A 103 -11.00 8.44 1.86
N GLN A 104 -10.71 7.19 2.19
CA GLN A 104 -10.80 6.66 3.55
C GLN A 104 -9.43 6.18 4.00
N ASP A 105 -9.11 6.47 5.26
CA ASP A 105 -7.91 5.94 5.92
C ASP A 105 -8.27 5.49 7.33
N HIS A 106 -7.45 4.61 7.91
CA HIS A 106 -7.64 4.10 9.25
C HIS A 106 -7.30 5.16 10.30
N LEU A 107 -8.27 5.55 11.13
CA LEU A 107 -7.98 6.28 12.36
C LEU A 107 -7.27 5.32 13.32
N GLN A 108 -6.04 5.65 13.72
CA GLN A 108 -5.24 4.84 14.62
C GLN A 108 -4.90 5.60 15.89
N VAL A 109 -5.08 4.92 17.02
CA VAL A 109 -4.60 5.37 18.32
C VAL A 109 -3.60 4.35 18.84
N ARG A 110 -2.41 4.81 19.23
CA ARG A 110 -1.37 3.95 19.79
C ARG A 110 -1.40 4.02 21.31
N LEU A 111 -1.60 2.87 21.92
CA LEU A 111 -1.53 2.70 23.37
C LEU A 111 -0.25 1.95 23.72
N TYR A 112 0.52 2.51 24.64
CA TYR A 112 1.76 1.90 25.11
C TYR A 112 1.55 1.39 26.53
N TYR A 113 1.95 0.15 26.76
CA TYR A 113 1.91 -0.49 28.06
C TYR A 113 3.31 -0.95 28.45
N GLU A 114 3.71 -0.65 29.68
CA GLU A 114 4.94 -1.18 30.26
C GLU A 114 4.67 -2.59 30.79
N CYS A 115 5.52 -3.52 30.41
CA CYS A 115 5.45 -4.90 30.89
C CYS A 115 6.21 -5.05 32.20
N THR A 116 5.61 -5.68 33.19
CA THR A 116 6.26 -5.99 34.47
C THR A 116 7.33 -7.08 34.38
N LYS A 117 7.40 -7.77 33.25
CA LYS A 117 8.39 -8.81 32.93
C LYS A 117 9.09 -8.49 31.62
N ALA A 118 10.37 -8.83 31.52
CA ALA A 118 11.17 -8.65 30.31
C ALA A 118 10.82 -9.69 29.22
N ILE A 119 9.65 -9.53 28.60
CA ILE A 119 9.10 -10.47 27.60
C ILE A 119 8.92 -9.83 26.21
N THR A 120 9.27 -8.55 26.07
CA THR A 120 9.08 -7.82 24.82
C THR A 120 10.30 -7.94 23.90
N THR A 121 10.10 -7.64 22.63
CA THR A 121 11.21 -7.54 21.67
C THR A 121 12.14 -6.39 22.03
N ASN A 122 11.61 -5.31 22.64
CA ASN A 122 12.44 -4.20 23.15
C ASN A 122 13.46 -4.67 24.15
N ASP A 123 13.06 -5.51 25.13
CA ASP A 123 13.96 -6.05 26.14
C ASP A 123 15.14 -6.82 25.53
N GLN A 124 14.85 -7.56 24.45
CA GLN A 124 15.88 -8.30 23.73
C GLN A 124 16.81 -7.37 22.93
N LEU A 125 16.28 -6.25 22.39
CA LEU A 125 17.04 -5.30 21.60
C LEU A 125 17.83 -4.28 22.42
N ASN A 126 17.55 -4.14 23.70
CA ASN A 126 18.22 -3.19 24.61
C ASN A 126 19.69 -3.51 24.90
N SER A 127 20.21 -4.64 24.44
CA SER A 127 21.61 -5.01 24.62
C SER A 127 22.26 -5.44 23.31
N LEU A 128 23.56 -5.14 23.13
CA LEU A 128 24.33 -5.60 21.98
C LEU A 128 24.33 -7.14 21.86
N PHE A 129 24.38 -7.84 23.00
CA PHE A 129 24.28 -9.29 23.01
C PHE A 129 22.93 -9.80 22.53
N GLY A 130 21.83 -9.15 22.94
CA GLY A 130 20.48 -9.48 22.46
C GLY A 130 20.32 -9.24 20.98
N GLN A 131 20.82 -8.11 20.47
CA GLN A 131 20.83 -7.80 19.03
C GLN A 131 21.64 -8.84 18.24
N ALA A 132 22.84 -9.18 18.70
CA ALA A 132 23.69 -10.20 18.07
C ALA A 132 23.02 -11.58 18.06
N LYS A 133 22.37 -11.96 19.17
CA LYS A 133 21.63 -13.22 19.28
C LYS A 133 20.48 -13.29 18.29
N ILE A 134 19.66 -12.23 18.19
CA ILE A 134 18.54 -12.16 17.24
C ILE A 134 19.06 -12.21 15.80
N GLY A 135 20.14 -11.46 15.50
CA GLY A 135 20.77 -11.46 14.18
C GLY A 135 21.30 -12.84 13.79
N LEU A 136 22.00 -13.51 14.70
CA LEU A 136 22.56 -14.84 14.49
C LEU A 136 21.46 -15.91 14.34
N GLN A 137 20.42 -15.83 15.16
CA GLN A 137 19.24 -16.70 15.06
C GLN A 137 18.59 -16.58 13.68
N TRP A 138 18.41 -15.35 13.20
CA TRP A 138 17.85 -15.14 11.88
C TRP A 138 18.79 -15.61 10.76
N LEU A 139 20.10 -15.34 10.90
CA LEU A 139 21.08 -15.73 9.88
C LEU A 139 21.15 -17.25 9.70
N LEU A 140 21.18 -18.01 10.82
CA LEU A 140 21.35 -19.47 10.81
C LEU A 140 20.03 -20.22 10.57
N TYR A 141 18.94 -19.75 11.19
CA TYR A 141 17.69 -20.52 11.27
C TYR A 141 16.52 -19.84 10.57
N ARG A 142 16.69 -18.61 10.09
CA ARG A 142 15.58 -17.81 9.48
C ARG A 142 14.35 -17.74 10.39
N SER A 143 14.56 -17.65 11.69
CA SER A 143 13.53 -17.64 12.73
C SER A 143 13.73 -16.48 13.71
N GLY A 144 12.80 -16.33 14.66
CA GLY A 144 12.84 -15.28 15.68
C GLY A 144 12.24 -13.95 15.21
N PRO A 145 12.47 -12.88 15.97
CA PRO A 145 11.82 -11.57 15.76
C PRO A 145 12.03 -10.97 14.37
N LEU A 146 13.18 -11.20 13.72
CA LEU A 146 13.45 -10.70 12.36
C LEU A 146 12.74 -11.50 11.26
N ALA A 147 12.19 -12.67 11.57
CA ALA A 147 11.49 -13.52 10.59
C ALA A 147 9.98 -13.27 10.52
N VAL A 148 9.41 -12.48 11.43
CA VAL A 148 7.97 -12.22 11.56
C VAL A 148 7.68 -10.72 11.48
N GLY A 149 6.40 -10.39 11.24
CA GLY A 149 5.95 -8.99 11.30
C GLY A 149 5.91 -8.47 12.74
N ILE A 150 5.95 -7.16 12.90
CA ILE A 150 5.87 -6.51 14.22
C ILE A 150 4.53 -6.80 14.89
N ASN A 151 3.44 -6.73 14.14
CA ASN A 151 2.10 -7.03 14.62
C ASN A 151 1.88 -8.53 14.64
N GLN A 152 1.94 -9.12 15.82
CA GLN A 152 1.92 -10.58 16.00
C GLN A 152 0.57 -11.12 16.45
N GLY A 153 -0.30 -10.26 16.91
CA GLY A 153 -1.65 -10.60 17.31
C GLY A 153 -2.60 -9.46 17.00
N GLY A 154 -3.86 -9.77 16.97
CA GLY A 154 -4.90 -8.77 16.81
C GLY A 154 -6.25 -9.33 17.19
N CYS A 155 -7.20 -8.45 17.43
CA CYS A 155 -8.58 -8.82 17.60
C CYS A 155 -9.49 -7.79 16.94
N PHE A 156 -10.70 -8.24 16.64
CA PHE A 156 -11.78 -7.42 16.17
C PHE A 156 -12.88 -7.44 17.23
N MET A 157 -13.46 -6.31 17.53
CA MET A 157 -14.52 -6.24 18.52
C MET A 157 -15.57 -5.19 18.15
N HIS A 158 -16.76 -5.35 18.74
CA HIS A 158 -17.82 -4.38 18.69
C HIS A 158 -17.74 -3.48 19.94
N ALA A 159 -17.32 -2.23 19.77
CA ALA A 159 -17.30 -1.23 20.84
C ALA A 159 -18.63 -0.48 20.90
N LEU A 160 -19.22 -0.17 19.74
CA LEU A 160 -20.49 0.51 19.65
C LEU A 160 -21.64 -0.47 19.92
N LYS A 161 -22.43 -0.19 20.98
CA LYS A 161 -23.57 -1.00 21.41
C LYS A 161 -24.81 -0.13 21.51
N ASP A 162 -25.98 -0.73 21.23
CA ASP A 162 -27.27 -0.12 21.44
C ASP A 162 -27.62 -0.08 22.96
N GLU A 163 -28.74 0.52 23.30
CA GLU A 163 -29.25 0.62 24.68
C GLU A 163 -29.48 -0.75 25.35
N ARG A 164 -29.57 -1.82 24.57
CA ARG A 164 -29.71 -3.21 25.03
C ARG A 164 -28.39 -3.97 25.08
N GLY A 165 -27.26 -3.28 24.86
CA GLY A 165 -25.92 -3.86 24.86
C GLY A 165 -25.58 -4.70 23.63
N ARG A 166 -26.37 -4.66 22.57
CA ARG A 166 -26.13 -5.40 21.32
C ARG A 166 -25.27 -4.58 20.37
N PRO A 167 -24.41 -5.19 19.55
CA PRO A 167 -23.65 -4.49 18.53
C PRO A 167 -24.57 -3.68 17.60
N VAL A 168 -24.18 -2.43 17.33
CA VAL A 168 -24.92 -1.54 16.40
C VAL A 168 -24.80 -2.01 14.95
N ALA A 169 -23.66 -2.63 14.60
CA ALA A 169 -23.41 -3.15 13.26
C ALA A 169 -23.12 -4.65 13.29
N ALA A 170 -23.37 -5.33 12.18
CA ALA A 170 -23.08 -6.76 12.03
C ALA A 170 -21.55 -7.05 12.00
N THR A 171 -20.76 -6.08 11.54
CA THR A 171 -19.29 -6.18 11.48
C THR A 171 -18.64 -5.45 12.66
N PRO A 172 -17.52 -5.94 13.20
CA PRO A 172 -16.73 -5.23 14.19
C PRO A 172 -16.36 -3.81 13.74
N ASP A 173 -16.38 -2.87 14.68
CA ASP A 173 -16.08 -1.46 14.47
C ASP A 173 -14.70 -1.04 15.00
N ILE A 174 -14.03 -1.91 15.77
CA ILE A 174 -12.67 -1.70 16.26
C ILE A 174 -11.80 -2.92 15.92
N GLN A 175 -10.57 -2.61 15.48
CA GLN A 175 -9.50 -3.57 15.30
C GLN A 175 -8.32 -3.20 16.19
N PHE A 176 -7.80 -4.19 16.92
CA PHE A 176 -6.56 -4.06 17.67
C PHE A 176 -5.43 -4.81 16.96
N HIS A 177 -4.27 -4.19 16.97
CA HIS A 177 -3.00 -4.82 16.60
C HIS A 177 -2.08 -4.82 17.81
N VAL A 178 -1.58 -5.99 18.17
CA VAL A 178 -0.62 -6.13 19.27
C VAL A 178 0.78 -6.18 18.68
N SER A 179 1.61 -5.24 19.10
CA SER A 179 3.03 -5.18 18.75
C SER A 179 3.86 -5.42 19.99
N THR A 180 4.88 -6.28 19.87
CA THR A 180 5.85 -6.57 20.93
C THR A 180 7.07 -5.63 20.88
N LEU A 181 7.09 -4.72 19.94
CA LEU A 181 8.12 -3.71 19.72
C LEU A 181 7.47 -2.34 19.64
N SER A 182 7.87 -1.41 20.48
CA SER A 182 7.54 0.01 20.34
C SER A 182 8.49 0.67 19.35
N ALA A 183 7.93 1.46 18.43
CA ALA A 183 8.68 2.24 17.45
C ALA A 183 8.41 3.74 17.67
#